data_0ec0accff7e2d7d61aa46f7231e8e699
#
_entry.id   0ec0accff7e2d7d61aa46f7231e8e699
#
_cell.length_a   1.000
_cell.length_b   1.000
_cell.length_c   1.000
_cell.angle_alpha   90.00
_cell.angle_beta   90.00
_cell.angle_gamma   90.00
#
_symmetry.space_group_name_H-M   'P 1'
#
loop_
_entity.id
_entity.type
_entity.pdbx_description
1 polymer ?
#
loop_
_entity_poly.entity_id
_entity_poly.type
_entity_poly.pdbx_seq_one_letter_code
_entity_poly.pdbx_strand_id
1 'polypeptide(L)'
;EKGNHSFLDPVYAREIVRWLTARGSAPFVFDTSVLYSGGRRKGKDSLETAASHGFTEEFLGCPVVIADGLDGRDIVDIPAGYKHFKTVQVASLTERADGFVIFSHFKGHLAAGFGGAIKNISMGFASRAQKQRMHSDVKPILSRKKCTRCGVCVEVCPTGAAQIVEGEYPTYD
;
A
#
# COMPACT_ATOMS: atom_id res chain seq x y z
N GLU A 1 1.68 2.24 -13.16
CA GLU A 1 0.77 2.99 -14.04
C GLU A 1 1.21 2.83 -15.49
N LYS A 2 0.29 3.00 -16.43
CA LYS A 2 0.55 2.86 -17.86
C LYS A 2 1.72 3.78 -18.30
N GLY A 3 2.78 3.19 -18.87
CA GLY A 3 4.00 3.93 -19.23
C GLY A 3 5.08 4.05 -18.15
N ASN A 4 4.85 3.54 -16.94
CA ASN A 4 5.91 3.44 -15.94
C ASN A 4 6.73 2.17 -16.19
N HIS A 5 8.04 2.32 -16.35
CA HIS A 5 9.00 1.24 -16.55
C HIS A 5 9.93 1.01 -15.35
N SER A 6 9.64 1.61 -14.20
CA SER A 6 10.46 1.48 -12.98
C SER A 6 10.02 0.34 -12.05
N PHE A 7 9.26 -0.62 -12.56
CA PHE A 7 8.91 -1.85 -11.85
C PHE A 7 9.92 -2.97 -12.14
N LEU A 8 9.94 -3.97 -11.29
CA LEU A 8 10.76 -5.16 -11.50
C LEU A 8 10.20 -5.98 -12.67
N ASP A 9 11.07 -6.50 -13.52
CA ASP A 9 10.66 -7.34 -14.63
C ASP A 9 10.01 -8.63 -14.08
N PRO A 10 8.80 -8.99 -14.54
CA PRO A 10 8.08 -10.18 -14.09
C PRO A 10 8.83 -11.49 -14.35
N VAL A 11 9.80 -11.51 -15.27
CA VAL A 11 10.68 -12.67 -15.51
C VAL A 11 11.40 -13.11 -14.24
N TYR A 12 11.90 -12.15 -13.45
CA TYR A 12 12.57 -12.48 -12.18
C TYR A 12 11.60 -13.05 -11.14
N ALA A 13 10.39 -12.51 -11.05
CA ALA A 13 9.37 -13.03 -10.16
C ALA A 13 9.01 -14.47 -10.54
N ARG A 14 8.87 -14.76 -11.85
CA ARG A 14 8.60 -16.12 -12.37
C ARG A 14 9.70 -17.10 -11.97
N GLU A 15 10.96 -16.72 -12.07
CA GLU A 15 12.06 -17.62 -11.71
C GLU A 15 12.08 -17.91 -10.20
N ILE A 16 11.75 -16.94 -9.35
CA ILE A 16 11.56 -17.16 -7.91
C ILE A 16 10.39 -18.11 -7.65
N VAL A 17 9.25 -17.90 -8.32
CA VAL A 17 8.08 -18.77 -8.23
C VAL A 17 8.43 -20.22 -8.61
N ARG A 18 9.12 -20.42 -9.72
CA ARG A 18 9.56 -21.75 -10.17
C ARG A 18 10.48 -22.42 -9.15
N TRP A 19 11.40 -21.66 -8.60
CA TRP A 19 12.34 -22.16 -7.60
C TRP A 19 11.64 -22.60 -6.30
N LEU A 20 10.64 -21.84 -5.85
CA LEU A 20 9.82 -22.17 -4.68
C LEU A 20 8.92 -23.41 -4.96
N THR A 21 8.24 -23.44 -6.10
CA THR A 21 7.37 -24.55 -6.49
C THR A 21 8.13 -25.86 -6.61
N ALA A 22 9.34 -25.83 -7.18
CA ALA A 22 10.21 -27.01 -7.27
C ALA A 22 10.65 -27.56 -5.90
N ARG A 23 10.45 -26.80 -4.81
CA ARG A 23 10.74 -27.19 -3.42
C ARG A 23 9.47 -27.52 -2.61
N GLY A 24 8.34 -27.68 -3.31
CA GLY A 24 7.08 -28.06 -2.69
C GLY A 24 6.28 -26.91 -2.06
N SER A 25 6.67 -25.67 -2.30
CA SER A 25 5.90 -24.52 -1.85
C SER A 25 4.74 -24.22 -2.81
N ALA A 26 3.67 -23.59 -2.31
CA ALA A 26 2.55 -23.04 -3.08
C ALA A 26 2.64 -21.51 -3.08
N PRO A 27 3.51 -20.90 -3.90
CA PRO A 27 3.73 -19.46 -3.89
C PRO A 27 2.55 -18.69 -4.50
N PHE A 28 2.41 -17.44 -4.08
CA PHE A 28 1.59 -16.43 -4.74
C PHE A 28 2.35 -15.09 -4.75
N VAL A 29 2.06 -14.25 -5.73
CA VAL A 29 2.60 -12.88 -5.82
C VAL A 29 1.52 -11.91 -5.35
N PHE A 30 1.89 -10.96 -4.51
CA PHE A 30 0.92 -10.01 -3.98
C PHE A 30 1.45 -8.58 -3.87
N ASP A 31 0.52 -7.64 -3.84
CA ASP A 31 0.69 -6.26 -3.42
C ASP A 31 -0.57 -5.84 -2.65
N THR A 32 -0.61 -4.63 -2.14
CA THR A 32 -1.78 -4.03 -1.46
C THR A 32 -2.20 -2.73 -2.13
N SER A 33 -3.44 -2.32 -1.89
CA SER A 33 -4.00 -1.08 -2.41
C SER A 33 -3.16 0.14 -2.01
N VAL A 34 -3.05 1.14 -2.90
CA VAL A 34 -2.28 2.36 -2.64
C VAL A 34 -3.17 3.53 -2.19
N LEU A 35 -2.54 4.57 -1.62
CA LEU A 35 -3.23 5.79 -1.16
C LEU A 35 -3.59 6.74 -2.30
N TYR A 36 -2.80 6.73 -3.37
CA TYR A 36 -2.92 7.72 -4.44
C TYR A 36 -4.13 7.45 -5.33
N SER A 37 -4.65 8.51 -5.95
CA SER A 37 -5.55 8.38 -7.09
C SER A 37 -4.81 7.73 -8.28
N GLY A 38 -5.50 6.90 -9.07
CA GLY A 38 -4.93 6.20 -10.23
C GLY A 38 -5.25 4.71 -10.22
N GLY A 39 -4.61 3.98 -11.13
CA GLY A 39 -4.90 2.58 -11.46
C GLY A 39 -4.55 1.53 -10.39
N ARG A 40 -4.26 1.91 -9.13
CA ARG A 40 -3.95 0.98 -8.05
C ARG A 40 -4.66 1.29 -6.73
N ARG A 41 -5.67 2.16 -6.76
CA ARG A 41 -6.44 2.52 -5.57
C ARG A 41 -7.44 1.44 -5.16
N LYS A 42 -8.05 0.75 -6.13
CA LYS A 42 -8.94 -0.39 -5.92
C LYS A 42 -8.22 -1.67 -6.31
N GLY A 43 -8.52 -2.76 -5.65
CA GLY A 43 -7.87 -4.04 -5.91
C GLY A 43 -8.06 -4.52 -7.35
N LYS A 44 -9.26 -4.34 -7.93
CA LYS A 44 -9.52 -4.66 -9.34
C LYS A 44 -8.58 -3.87 -10.28
N ASP A 45 -8.52 -2.56 -10.12
CA ASP A 45 -7.67 -1.70 -10.96
C ASP A 45 -6.17 -2.04 -10.77
N SER A 46 -5.79 -2.45 -9.54
CA SER A 46 -4.43 -2.91 -9.22
C SER A 46 -4.08 -4.19 -9.96
N LEU A 47 -4.99 -5.16 -10.03
CA LEU A 47 -4.80 -6.40 -10.79
C LEU A 47 -4.68 -6.12 -12.30
N GLU A 48 -5.53 -5.25 -12.84
CA GLU A 48 -5.45 -4.83 -14.24
C GLU A 48 -4.11 -4.13 -14.55
N THR A 49 -3.63 -3.29 -13.62
CA THR A 49 -2.33 -2.65 -13.73
C THR A 49 -1.20 -3.67 -13.67
N ALA A 50 -1.24 -4.63 -12.74
CA ALA A 50 -0.25 -5.71 -12.65
C ALA A 50 -0.21 -6.54 -13.93
N ALA A 51 -1.37 -6.94 -14.45
CA ALA A 51 -1.48 -7.69 -15.70
C ALA A 51 -0.91 -6.91 -16.90
N SER A 52 -1.16 -5.60 -16.98
CA SER A 52 -0.59 -4.73 -18.04
C SER A 52 0.94 -4.64 -18.02
N HIS A 53 1.56 -4.98 -16.88
CA HIS A 53 3.01 -5.05 -16.71
C HIS A 53 3.56 -6.50 -16.75
N GLY A 54 2.75 -7.47 -17.16
CA GLY A 54 3.17 -8.86 -17.31
C GLY A 54 3.07 -9.72 -16.03
N PHE A 55 2.56 -9.15 -14.93
CA PHE A 55 2.28 -9.93 -13.72
C PHE A 55 0.92 -10.59 -13.86
N THR A 56 0.86 -11.69 -14.59
CA THR A 56 -0.33 -12.52 -14.79
C THR A 56 -0.10 -13.90 -14.20
N GLU A 57 -1.17 -14.57 -13.78
CA GLU A 57 -1.10 -15.93 -13.26
C GLU A 57 -0.54 -16.90 -14.31
N GLU A 58 -0.96 -16.76 -15.58
CA GLU A 58 -0.46 -17.56 -16.68
C GLU A 58 1.06 -17.44 -16.86
N PHE A 59 1.60 -16.22 -16.82
CA PHE A 59 3.04 -15.99 -17.01
C PHE A 59 3.87 -16.42 -15.81
N LEU A 60 3.40 -16.13 -14.59
CA LEU A 60 4.12 -16.41 -13.36
C LEU A 60 4.02 -17.87 -12.92
N GLY A 61 2.94 -18.56 -13.27
CA GLY A 61 2.62 -19.92 -12.82
C GLY A 61 2.12 -19.98 -11.38
N CYS A 62 1.61 -18.87 -10.84
CA CYS A 62 1.03 -18.78 -9.50
C CYS A 62 -0.01 -17.64 -9.43
N PRO A 63 -0.92 -17.66 -8.43
CA PRO A 63 -1.87 -16.58 -8.23
C PRO A 63 -1.22 -15.20 -8.05
N VAL A 64 -1.85 -14.17 -8.62
CA VAL A 64 -1.53 -12.76 -8.39
C VAL A 64 -2.68 -12.13 -7.63
N VAL A 65 -2.45 -11.63 -6.43
CA VAL A 65 -3.52 -11.20 -5.53
C VAL A 65 -3.26 -9.81 -4.95
N ILE A 66 -4.33 -9.10 -4.65
CA ILE A 66 -4.26 -7.88 -3.84
C ILE A 66 -4.64 -8.27 -2.41
N ALA A 67 -3.64 -8.27 -1.54
CA ALA A 67 -3.70 -8.94 -0.24
C ALA A 67 -4.67 -8.29 0.77
N ASP A 68 -4.99 -7.02 0.59
CA ASP A 68 -5.99 -6.29 1.37
C ASP A 68 -7.39 -6.30 0.74
N GLY A 69 -7.61 -7.21 -0.24
CA GLY A 69 -8.88 -7.41 -0.93
C GLY A 69 -9.19 -6.35 -1.99
N LEU A 70 -10.31 -6.53 -2.69
CA LEU A 70 -10.70 -5.66 -3.80
C LEU A 70 -11.02 -4.23 -3.36
N ASP A 71 -11.48 -4.06 -2.12
CA ASP A 71 -11.86 -2.76 -1.54
C ASP A 71 -10.82 -2.23 -0.54
N GLY A 72 -9.73 -2.95 -0.31
CA GLY A 72 -8.68 -2.60 0.67
C GLY A 72 -9.16 -2.69 2.12
N ARG A 73 -10.09 -3.61 2.41
CA ARG A 73 -10.71 -3.81 3.73
C ARG A 73 -10.44 -5.18 4.35
N ASP A 74 -9.78 -6.06 3.61
CA ASP A 74 -9.36 -7.36 4.14
C ASP A 74 -8.04 -7.20 4.90
N ILE A 75 -8.17 -6.80 6.16
CA ILE A 75 -7.09 -6.30 7.01
C ILE A 75 -7.18 -6.87 8.42
N VAL A 76 -6.05 -6.92 9.11
CA VAL A 76 -5.92 -7.37 10.49
C VAL A 76 -5.01 -6.42 11.27
N ASP A 77 -5.32 -6.25 12.56
CA ASP A 77 -4.53 -5.46 13.49
C ASP A 77 -3.55 -6.37 14.25
N ILE A 78 -2.25 -6.08 14.12
CA ILE A 78 -1.18 -6.83 14.79
C ILE A 78 -0.61 -5.96 15.92
N PRO A 79 -0.59 -6.45 17.18
CA PRO A 79 0.11 -5.78 18.27
C PRO A 79 1.60 -5.64 17.96
N ALA A 80 2.13 -4.42 17.98
CA ALA A 80 3.52 -4.14 17.64
C ALA A 80 4.35 -3.64 18.83
N GLY A 81 3.73 -2.94 19.78
CA GLY A 81 4.39 -2.45 21.00
C GLY A 81 5.49 -1.41 20.78
N TYR A 82 5.64 -0.84 19.57
CA TYR A 82 6.68 0.14 19.27
C TYR A 82 6.35 1.54 19.78
N LYS A 83 7.34 2.39 19.82
CA LYS A 83 7.22 3.77 20.30
C LYS A 83 6.09 4.55 19.59
N HIS A 84 6.04 4.48 18.27
CA HIS A 84 5.09 5.23 17.44
C HIS A 84 3.82 4.46 17.12
N PHE A 85 3.90 3.13 17.04
CA PHE A 85 2.78 2.25 16.71
C PHE A 85 2.64 1.15 17.75
N LYS A 86 1.55 1.18 18.51
CA LYS A 86 1.21 0.10 19.44
C LYS A 86 0.58 -1.09 18.71
N THR A 87 -0.11 -0.78 17.62
CA THR A 87 -0.75 -1.72 16.71
C THR A 87 -0.42 -1.30 15.29
N VAL A 88 -0.15 -2.24 14.42
CA VAL A 88 0.00 -2.03 12.98
C VAL A 88 -1.09 -2.79 12.23
N GLN A 89 -1.64 -2.17 11.21
CA GLN A 89 -2.69 -2.76 10.40
C GLN A 89 -2.12 -3.25 9.06
N VAL A 90 -2.25 -4.54 8.83
CA VAL A 90 -1.72 -5.21 7.62
C VAL A 90 -2.84 -5.95 6.87
N ALA A 91 -2.56 -6.32 5.62
CA ALA A 91 -3.44 -7.17 4.84
C ALA A 91 -3.59 -8.55 5.50
N SER A 92 -4.81 -9.06 5.63
CA SER A 92 -5.10 -10.33 6.33
C SER A 92 -4.44 -11.54 5.67
N LEU A 93 -4.25 -11.50 4.35
CA LEU A 93 -3.57 -12.55 3.61
C LEU A 93 -2.15 -12.81 4.13
N THR A 94 -1.49 -11.80 4.71
CA THR A 94 -0.14 -11.94 5.25
C THR A 94 -0.06 -12.87 6.47
N GLU A 95 -1.14 -13.04 7.22
CA GLU A 95 -1.20 -14.00 8.34
C GLU A 95 -1.29 -15.47 7.88
N ARG A 96 -1.68 -15.69 6.62
CA ARG A 96 -1.89 -17.03 6.08
C ARG A 96 -0.66 -17.60 5.36
N ALA A 97 0.38 -16.80 5.23
CA ALA A 97 1.61 -17.20 4.55
C ALA A 97 2.64 -17.69 5.58
N ASP A 98 3.27 -18.83 5.29
CA ASP A 98 4.33 -19.41 6.14
C ASP A 98 5.65 -18.64 6.03
N GLY A 99 5.85 -17.88 4.96
CA GLY A 99 7.06 -17.10 4.73
C GLY A 99 6.95 -16.14 3.55
N PHE A 100 7.93 -15.25 3.44
CA PHE A 100 7.93 -14.20 2.42
C PHE A 100 9.29 -14.08 1.74
N VAL A 101 9.27 -13.89 0.42
CA VAL A 101 10.41 -13.43 -0.36
C VAL A 101 10.16 -11.97 -0.75
N ILE A 102 10.97 -11.07 -0.22
CA ILE A 102 10.84 -9.63 -0.48
C ILE A 102 11.73 -9.25 -1.64
N PHE A 103 11.15 -9.27 -2.83
CA PHE A 103 11.84 -8.92 -4.05
C PHE A 103 11.78 -7.41 -4.29
N SER A 104 12.95 -6.75 -4.28
CA SER A 104 13.01 -5.30 -4.19
C SER A 104 14.00 -4.70 -5.17
N HIS A 105 13.58 -3.61 -5.79
CA HIS A 105 14.44 -2.71 -6.55
C HIS A 105 15.05 -1.66 -5.59
N PHE A 106 16.36 -1.72 -5.38
CA PHE A 106 17.06 -0.71 -4.58
C PHE A 106 17.14 0.62 -5.34
N LYS A 107 16.67 1.69 -4.71
CA LYS A 107 16.65 3.04 -5.31
C LYS A 107 16.76 4.14 -4.26
N GLY A 108 17.10 5.35 -4.70
CA GLY A 108 17.03 6.56 -3.88
C GLY A 108 15.60 6.89 -3.46
N HIS A 109 15.46 7.53 -2.30
CA HIS A 109 14.18 7.99 -1.78
C HIS A 109 14.33 9.34 -1.06
N LEU A 110 13.54 10.35 -1.46
CA LEU A 110 13.68 11.73 -0.98
C LEU A 110 13.59 11.85 0.54
N ALA A 111 12.63 11.18 1.18
CA ALA A 111 12.41 11.31 2.61
C ALA A 111 13.21 10.31 3.45
N ALA A 112 13.52 9.11 2.92
CA ALA A 112 14.16 8.03 3.67
C ALA A 112 15.61 7.75 3.23
N GLY A 113 16.17 8.56 2.32
CA GLY A 113 17.48 8.34 1.72
C GLY A 113 17.48 7.24 0.66
N PHE A 114 16.99 6.06 0.97
CA PHE A 114 16.86 4.95 0.03
C PHE A 114 15.58 4.14 0.25
N GLY A 115 15.19 3.36 -0.76
CA GLY A 115 14.10 2.38 -0.71
C GLY A 115 14.58 1.02 -1.17
N GLY A 116 14.08 -0.04 -0.54
CA GLY A 116 14.38 -1.44 -0.83
C GLY A 116 13.47 -2.36 -0.05
N ALA A 117 13.96 -3.48 0.46
CA ALA A 117 13.17 -4.52 1.10
C ALA A 117 12.35 -4.01 2.30
N ILE A 118 12.95 -3.21 3.19
CA ILE A 118 12.26 -2.65 4.36
C ILE A 118 11.08 -1.79 3.93
N LYS A 119 11.26 -0.93 2.91
CA LYS A 119 10.17 -0.10 2.40
C LYS A 119 9.08 -0.94 1.71
N ASN A 120 9.45 -1.99 0.99
CA ASN A 120 8.49 -2.89 0.37
C ASN A 120 7.66 -3.64 1.41
N ILE A 121 8.27 -4.13 2.49
CA ILE A 121 7.52 -4.74 3.61
C ILE A 121 6.57 -3.69 4.21
N SER A 122 7.07 -2.52 4.60
CA SER A 122 6.26 -1.53 5.28
C SER A 122 5.08 -1.03 4.44
N MET A 123 5.27 -0.83 3.13
CA MET A 123 4.21 -0.34 2.24
C MET A 123 3.41 -1.46 1.58
N GLY A 124 4.04 -2.57 1.22
CA GLY A 124 3.41 -3.69 0.52
C GLY A 124 2.53 -4.57 1.40
N PHE A 125 2.75 -4.56 2.72
CA PHE A 125 1.94 -5.32 3.67
C PHE A 125 0.87 -4.47 4.36
N ALA A 126 1.11 -3.17 4.50
CA ALA A 126 0.24 -2.28 5.26
C ALA A 126 -1.09 -2.01 4.56
N SER A 127 -2.15 -1.88 5.35
CA SER A 127 -3.42 -1.32 4.89
C SER A 127 -3.26 0.13 4.43
N ARG A 128 -4.24 0.65 3.69
CA ARG A 128 -4.24 2.08 3.31
C ARG A 128 -4.21 3.01 4.52
N ALA A 129 -4.96 2.68 5.56
CA ALA A 129 -4.98 3.46 6.80
C ALA A 129 -3.61 3.44 7.49
N GLN A 130 -2.94 2.28 7.55
CA GLN A 130 -1.59 2.19 8.12
C GLN A 130 -0.56 2.94 7.28
N LYS A 131 -0.64 2.86 5.95
CA LYS A 131 0.21 3.67 5.06
C LYS A 131 0.05 5.17 5.34
N GLN A 132 -1.20 5.63 5.52
CA GLN A 132 -1.48 7.02 5.88
C GLN A 132 -0.87 7.38 7.23
N ARG A 133 -1.06 6.55 8.26
CA ARG A 133 -0.46 6.76 9.59
C ARG A 133 1.07 6.88 9.54
N MET A 134 1.74 6.07 8.73
CA MET A 134 3.19 6.12 8.54
C MET A 134 3.67 7.38 7.79
N HIS A 135 2.79 8.05 7.06
CA HIS A 135 3.06 9.30 6.36
C HIS A 135 2.54 10.55 7.10
N SER A 136 1.98 10.40 8.29
CA SER A 136 1.31 11.47 9.04
C SER A 136 2.21 12.19 10.04
N ASP A 137 3.50 12.28 9.79
CA ASP A 137 4.42 13.07 10.61
C ASP A 137 4.17 14.59 10.51
N VAL A 138 3.50 15.00 9.43
CA VAL A 138 3.16 16.39 9.19
C VAL A 138 1.64 16.54 9.23
N LYS A 139 1.14 17.32 10.18
CA LYS A 139 -0.27 17.71 10.24
C LYS A 139 -0.45 19.09 9.59
N PRO A 140 -1.59 19.33 8.90
CA PRO A 140 -1.90 20.64 8.39
C PRO A 140 -1.99 21.68 9.51
N ILE A 141 -1.39 22.85 9.31
CA ILE A 141 -1.52 23.98 10.24
C ILE A 141 -2.59 24.91 9.67
N LEU A 142 -3.72 24.97 10.38
CA LEU A 142 -4.82 25.84 10.00
C LEU A 142 -4.52 27.30 10.37
N SER A 143 -4.53 28.19 9.39
CA SER A 143 -4.58 29.63 9.62
C SER A 143 -6.05 30.08 9.69
N ARG A 144 -6.57 30.28 10.91
CA ARG A 144 -7.95 30.74 11.09
C ARG A 144 -8.23 32.07 10.39
N LYS A 145 -7.22 32.96 10.28
CA LYS A 145 -7.34 34.26 9.59
C LYS A 145 -7.54 34.09 8.08
N LYS A 146 -7.03 33.01 7.47
CA LYS A 146 -7.12 32.76 6.03
C LYS A 146 -8.20 31.75 5.66
N CYS A 147 -8.73 31.02 6.65
CA CYS A 147 -9.71 29.98 6.41
C CYS A 147 -11.09 30.58 6.14
N THR A 148 -11.67 30.31 4.99
CA THR A 148 -13.01 30.73 4.60
C THR A 148 -14.09 29.72 4.97
N ARG A 149 -13.70 28.59 5.59
CA ARG A 149 -14.61 27.47 5.95
C ARG A 149 -15.34 26.84 4.75
N CYS A 150 -14.72 26.89 3.58
CA CYS A 150 -15.33 26.44 2.31
C CYS A 150 -15.54 24.92 2.20
N GLY A 151 -14.98 24.11 3.13
CA GLY A 151 -15.14 22.65 3.13
C GLY A 151 -14.25 21.89 2.16
N VAL A 152 -13.54 22.53 1.23
CA VAL A 152 -12.70 21.88 0.22
C VAL A 152 -11.69 20.90 0.85
N CYS A 153 -11.08 21.24 2.00
CA CYS A 153 -10.14 20.34 2.69
C CYS A 153 -10.79 19.03 3.16
N VAL A 154 -12.09 19.05 3.46
CA VAL A 154 -12.87 17.85 3.83
C VAL A 154 -13.18 17.04 2.57
N GLU A 155 -13.63 17.69 1.51
CA GLU A 155 -13.98 17.06 0.25
C GLU A 155 -12.80 16.31 -0.39
N VAL A 156 -11.60 16.93 -0.38
CA VAL A 156 -10.39 16.33 -0.99
C VAL A 156 -9.64 15.38 -0.07
N CYS A 157 -10.04 15.25 1.20
CA CYS A 157 -9.33 14.39 2.15
C CYS A 157 -9.57 12.90 1.85
N PRO A 158 -8.53 12.15 1.44
CA PRO A 158 -8.72 10.77 1.00
C PRO A 158 -9.03 9.81 2.15
N THR A 159 -8.81 10.23 3.40
CA THR A 159 -8.93 9.39 4.60
C THR A 159 -10.09 9.81 5.51
N GLY A 160 -10.72 10.95 5.24
CA GLY A 160 -11.73 11.51 6.12
C GLY A 160 -11.19 12.12 7.43
N ALA A 161 -9.85 12.26 7.54
CA ALA A 161 -9.22 12.89 8.70
C ALA A 161 -9.54 14.38 8.83
N ALA A 162 -9.80 15.07 7.70
CA ALA A 162 -10.30 16.43 7.73
C ALA A 162 -11.81 16.40 7.96
N GLN A 163 -12.27 17.07 9.01
CA GLN A 163 -13.67 17.17 9.36
C GLN A 163 -14.05 18.64 9.61
N ILE A 164 -15.30 19.01 9.34
CA ILE A 164 -15.84 20.33 9.61
C ILE A 164 -17.27 20.18 10.12
N VAL A 165 -17.54 20.82 11.23
CA VAL A 165 -18.91 20.99 11.74
C VAL A 165 -19.40 22.35 11.24
N GLU A 166 -20.67 22.46 10.89
CA GLU A 166 -21.26 23.68 10.38
C GLU A 166 -20.98 24.86 11.31
N GLY A 167 -20.46 25.95 10.76
CA GLY A 167 -20.07 27.13 11.50
C GLY A 167 -18.69 27.07 12.17
N GLU A 168 -18.06 25.90 12.29
CA GLU A 168 -16.76 25.72 12.92
C GLU A 168 -15.60 25.75 11.93
N TYR A 169 -14.37 25.77 12.43
CA TYR A 169 -13.17 25.59 11.64
C TYR A 169 -12.90 24.09 11.43
N PRO A 170 -12.29 23.71 10.30
CA PRO A 170 -11.92 22.32 10.10
C PRO A 170 -10.91 21.82 11.14
N THR A 171 -11.10 20.58 11.55
CA THR A 171 -10.17 19.81 12.40
C THR A 171 -9.48 18.73 11.56
N TYR A 172 -8.35 18.24 12.04
CA TYR A 172 -7.53 17.22 11.37
C TYR A 172 -7.07 16.19 12.41
N ASP A 173 -7.61 14.98 12.37
CA ASP A 173 -7.31 13.87 13.29
C ASP A 173 -6.35 12.83 12.68
#